data_a017a3cd9e3c033870ae2352e32415fe
#
_entry.id   a017a3cd9e3c033870ae2352e32415fe
#
_cell.length_a   1.000
_cell.length_b   1.000
_cell.length_c   1.000
_cell.angle_alpha   90.00
_cell.angle_beta   90.00
_cell.angle_gamma   90.00
#
_symmetry.space_group_name_H-M   'P 1'
#
loop_
_entity.id
_entity.type
_entity.pdbx_description
1 polymer ?
#
loop_
_entity_poly.entity_id
_entity_poly.type
_entity_poly.pdbx_seq_one_letter_code
_entity_poly.pdbx_strand_id
1 'polypeptide(L)'
;MEERPTSVWGSNDFWQRSAAWVTGFAAILLIWLTFDTGAQIKMGTDEDLKNGVTKRVPAPTVINYKITYEMSDKRGHEIPVIGEEEGFFGKSQSVEEADALLHLGKLTSQAKNCMNCHTFLGNGAYYAPDLTKSWLDPAWSADGAMMGMTGKSTREEAMAEFLQHPSTYPTHARMMPNLGITAEEAKGLVAFLKHMSSIDTNGFPRNFGRMKGAIHGK
;
A
#
# COMPACT_ATOMS: atom_id res chain seq x y z
N MET A 1 56.21 -11.88 26.70
CA MET A 1 55.58 -13.22 26.72
C MET A 1 54.09 -12.97 26.56
N GLU A 2 53.58 -13.27 25.42
CA GLU A 2 52.14 -13.13 25.12
C GLU A 2 51.46 -14.38 25.71
N GLU A 3 50.70 -14.20 26.79
CA GLU A 3 49.95 -15.30 27.39
C GLU A 3 48.89 -15.77 26.39
N ARG A 4 48.99 -16.99 25.91
CA ARG A 4 47.99 -17.60 25.07
C ARG A 4 46.70 -17.75 25.87
N PRO A 5 45.58 -17.33 25.34
CA PRO A 5 44.31 -17.49 26.02
C PRO A 5 44.06 -18.97 26.30
N THR A 6 43.79 -19.30 27.53
CA THR A 6 43.56 -20.66 28.03
C THR A 6 42.23 -21.28 27.56
N SER A 7 41.39 -20.52 26.90
CA SER A 7 40.12 -21.02 26.34
C SER A 7 39.92 -20.57 24.89
N VAL A 8 39.22 -21.40 24.10
CA VAL A 8 38.84 -21.09 22.72
C VAL A 8 38.06 -19.76 22.61
N TRP A 9 37.28 -19.46 23.64
CA TRP A 9 36.48 -18.23 23.73
C TRP A 9 37.30 -16.95 23.86
N GLY A 10 38.54 -17.05 24.34
CA GLY A 10 39.48 -15.93 24.47
C GLY A 10 40.32 -15.69 23.21
N SER A 11 40.21 -16.53 22.17
CA SER A 11 41.04 -16.40 20.98
C SER A 11 40.44 -15.47 19.94
N ASN A 12 41.21 -14.51 19.44
CA ASN A 12 40.78 -13.63 18.33
C ASN A 12 40.44 -14.43 17.06
N ASP A 13 41.19 -15.49 16.78
CA ASP A 13 40.95 -16.34 15.61
C ASP A 13 39.60 -17.03 15.65
N PHE A 14 39.16 -17.46 16.81
CA PHE A 14 37.83 -18.04 16.98
C PHE A 14 36.76 -17.04 16.63
N TRP A 15 36.83 -15.83 17.15
CA TRP A 15 35.82 -14.79 16.89
C TRP A 15 35.82 -14.30 15.45
N GLN A 16 37.00 -14.15 14.84
CA GLN A 16 37.13 -13.76 13.45
C GLN A 16 36.52 -14.81 12.51
N ARG A 17 36.81 -16.09 12.72
CA ARG A 17 36.23 -17.18 11.93
C ARG A 17 34.72 -17.29 12.13
N SER A 18 34.27 -17.20 13.38
CA SER A 18 32.83 -17.22 13.68
C SER A 18 32.09 -16.06 13.04
N ALA A 19 32.64 -14.85 13.13
CA ALA A 19 32.08 -13.68 12.48
C ALA A 19 32.01 -13.84 10.96
N ALA A 20 33.08 -14.36 10.34
CA ALA A 20 33.10 -14.60 8.89
C ALA A 20 32.04 -15.62 8.47
N TRP A 21 31.89 -16.72 9.21
CA TRP A 21 30.84 -17.72 8.92
C TRP A 21 29.44 -17.17 9.09
N VAL A 22 29.17 -16.47 10.19
CA VAL A 22 27.85 -15.87 10.45
C VAL A 22 27.51 -14.83 9.38
N THR A 23 28.47 -13.96 9.05
CA THR A 23 28.27 -12.94 8.01
C THR A 23 28.03 -13.58 6.63
N GLY A 24 28.82 -14.59 6.28
CA GLY A 24 28.65 -15.31 5.00
C GLY A 24 27.28 -15.99 4.92
N PHE A 25 26.88 -16.69 5.97
CA PHE A 25 25.56 -17.32 6.01
C PHE A 25 24.41 -16.30 5.95
N ALA A 26 24.53 -15.21 6.73
CA ALA A 26 23.53 -14.14 6.73
C ALA A 26 23.41 -13.46 5.34
N ALA A 27 24.54 -13.26 4.65
CA ALA A 27 24.53 -12.69 3.30
C ALA A 27 23.84 -13.61 2.29
N ILE A 28 24.13 -14.92 2.32
CA ILE A 28 23.46 -15.91 1.47
C ILE A 28 21.95 -15.94 1.76
N LEU A 29 21.58 -15.96 3.04
CA LEU A 29 20.18 -15.96 3.45
C LEU A 29 19.46 -14.70 2.98
N LEU A 30 20.07 -13.53 3.11
CA LEU A 30 19.48 -12.26 2.65
C LEU A 30 19.29 -12.25 1.13
N ILE A 31 20.28 -12.73 0.37
CA ILE A 31 20.16 -12.84 -1.09
C ILE A 31 18.99 -13.78 -1.45
N TRP A 32 18.94 -14.95 -0.82
CA TRP A 32 17.86 -15.91 -1.06
C TRP A 32 16.49 -15.31 -0.71
N LEU A 33 16.33 -14.71 0.46
CA LEU A 33 15.08 -14.07 0.88
C LEU A 33 14.69 -12.92 -0.04
N THR A 34 15.65 -12.17 -0.57
CA THR A 34 15.35 -11.10 -1.54
C THR A 34 14.73 -11.65 -2.81
N PHE A 35 15.29 -12.71 -3.37
CA PHE A 35 14.71 -13.35 -4.56
C PHE A 35 13.38 -14.03 -4.27
N ASP A 36 13.27 -14.71 -3.13
CA ASP A 36 12.02 -15.34 -2.71
C ASP A 36 10.90 -14.30 -2.51
N THR A 37 11.20 -13.21 -1.82
CA THR A 37 10.26 -12.09 -1.65
C THR A 37 9.87 -11.48 -2.99
N GLY A 38 10.83 -11.25 -3.89
CA GLY A 38 10.55 -10.74 -5.24
C GLY A 38 9.65 -11.68 -6.05
N ALA A 39 9.79 -13.00 -5.87
CA ALA A 39 8.93 -13.97 -6.51
C ALA A 39 7.52 -14.03 -5.91
N GLN A 40 7.39 -13.70 -4.62
CA GLN A 40 6.10 -13.71 -3.91
C GLN A 40 5.32 -12.39 -4.04
N ILE A 41 6.00 -11.27 -4.31
CA ILE A 41 5.35 -9.98 -4.59
C ILE A 41 4.72 -10.07 -5.98
N LYS A 42 3.48 -10.58 -6.02
CA LYS A 42 2.70 -10.71 -7.24
C LYS A 42 1.38 -9.99 -7.07
N MET A 43 0.92 -9.39 -8.14
CA MET A 43 -0.47 -8.95 -8.23
C MET A 43 -1.35 -10.15 -8.55
N GLY A 44 -2.03 -10.66 -7.54
CA GLY A 44 -2.79 -11.90 -7.62
C GLY A 44 -1.92 -13.16 -7.61
N THR A 45 -2.54 -14.31 -7.52
CA THR A 45 -1.89 -15.63 -7.52
C THR A 45 -1.82 -16.22 -8.93
N ASP A 46 -0.93 -17.21 -9.14
CA ASP A 46 -0.89 -17.96 -10.41
C ASP A 46 -2.20 -18.70 -10.67
N GLU A 47 -2.91 -19.07 -9.62
CA GLU A 47 -4.20 -19.75 -9.68
C GLU A 47 -5.31 -18.78 -10.12
N ASP A 48 -5.31 -17.58 -9.59
CA ASP A 48 -6.23 -16.52 -9.98
C ASP A 48 -6.05 -16.16 -11.46
N LEU A 49 -4.78 -16.10 -11.93
CA LEU A 49 -4.47 -15.86 -13.34
C LEU A 49 -4.98 -16.98 -14.26
N LYS A 50 -4.86 -18.25 -13.83
CA LYS A 50 -5.40 -19.39 -14.57
C LYS A 50 -6.92 -19.35 -14.66
N ASN A 51 -7.55 -18.82 -13.61
CA ASN A 51 -9.02 -18.68 -13.53
C ASN A 51 -9.51 -17.38 -14.18
N GLY A 52 -8.62 -16.57 -14.77
CA GLY A 52 -8.96 -15.31 -15.42
C GLY A 52 -9.37 -14.18 -14.47
N VAL A 53 -9.13 -14.33 -13.17
CA VAL A 53 -9.57 -13.41 -12.12
C VAL A 53 -8.62 -12.22 -11.96
N THR A 54 -7.33 -12.42 -12.24
CA THR A 54 -6.30 -11.40 -12.06
C THR A 54 -5.49 -11.17 -13.30
N LYS A 55 -5.27 -9.90 -13.65
CA LYS A 55 -4.39 -9.50 -14.73
C LYS A 55 -3.03 -9.07 -14.16
N ARG A 56 -1.94 -9.65 -14.67
CA ARG A 56 -0.60 -9.18 -14.36
C ARG A 56 -0.29 -7.94 -15.18
N VAL A 57 -0.04 -6.85 -14.51
CA VAL A 57 0.35 -5.57 -15.11
C VAL A 57 1.63 -5.07 -14.45
N PRO A 58 2.45 -4.25 -15.12
CA PRO A 58 3.55 -3.57 -14.47
C PRO A 58 3.06 -2.79 -13.25
N ALA A 59 3.79 -2.86 -12.15
CA ALA A 59 3.37 -2.25 -10.89
C ALA A 59 2.97 -0.77 -10.99
N PRO A 60 3.69 0.09 -11.71
CA PRO A 60 3.28 1.48 -11.89
C PRO A 60 1.95 1.62 -12.63
N THR A 61 1.69 0.83 -13.66
CA THR A 61 0.50 0.97 -14.51
C THR A 61 -0.78 0.42 -13.89
N VAL A 62 -0.72 -0.20 -12.72
CA VAL A 62 -1.91 -0.71 -12.02
C VAL A 62 -2.98 0.36 -11.79
N ILE A 63 -2.60 1.63 -11.73
CA ILE A 63 -3.53 2.76 -11.59
C ILE A 63 -4.52 2.87 -12.75
N ASN A 64 -4.20 2.29 -13.91
CA ASN A 64 -5.07 2.26 -15.09
C ASN A 64 -6.12 1.15 -15.06
N TYR A 65 -6.23 0.44 -13.95
CA TYR A 65 -7.13 -0.70 -13.84
C TYR A 65 -8.06 -0.59 -12.64
N LYS A 66 -9.25 -1.15 -12.79
CA LYS A 66 -10.18 -1.31 -11.68
C LYS A 66 -9.59 -2.30 -10.67
N ILE A 67 -9.57 -1.89 -9.41
CA ILE A 67 -9.06 -2.71 -8.32
C ILE A 67 -10.23 -3.04 -7.40
N THR A 68 -10.41 -4.33 -7.11
CA THR A 68 -11.39 -4.84 -6.15
C THR A 68 -10.70 -5.82 -5.20
N TYR A 69 -11.36 -6.13 -4.08
CA TYR A 69 -10.93 -7.22 -3.21
C TYR A 69 -11.95 -8.34 -3.26
N GLU A 70 -11.45 -9.56 -3.42
CA GLU A 70 -12.25 -10.78 -3.41
C GLU A 70 -11.74 -11.74 -2.33
N MET A 71 -12.67 -12.45 -1.69
CA MET A 71 -12.32 -13.45 -0.69
C MET A 71 -11.64 -14.64 -1.38
N SER A 72 -10.46 -14.99 -0.94
CA SER A 72 -9.77 -16.21 -1.36
C SER A 72 -9.98 -17.30 -0.32
N ASP A 73 -10.72 -18.33 -0.65
CA ASP A 73 -10.96 -19.47 0.25
C ASP A 73 -9.66 -20.18 0.63
N LYS A 74 -8.71 -20.25 -0.30
CA LYS A 74 -7.40 -20.86 -0.09
C LYS A 74 -6.53 -20.11 0.93
N ARG A 75 -6.60 -18.77 0.92
CA ARG A 75 -5.80 -17.92 1.79
C ARG A 75 -6.54 -17.49 3.06
N GLY A 76 -7.86 -17.61 3.10
CA GLY A 76 -8.71 -17.21 4.22
C GLY A 76 -8.75 -15.69 4.43
N HIS A 77 -8.36 -14.90 3.43
CA HIS A 77 -8.44 -13.44 3.44
C HIS A 77 -8.75 -12.88 2.06
N GLU A 78 -9.09 -11.59 2.02
CA GLU A 78 -9.34 -10.88 0.77
C GLU A 78 -8.02 -10.59 0.06
N ILE A 79 -8.00 -10.86 -1.25
CA ILE A 79 -6.87 -10.59 -2.15
C ILE A 79 -7.26 -9.51 -3.15
N PRO A 80 -6.31 -8.67 -3.60
CA PRO A 80 -6.58 -7.69 -4.64
C PRO A 80 -6.78 -8.36 -6.00
N VAL A 81 -7.83 -7.95 -6.69
CA VAL A 81 -8.14 -8.39 -8.05
C VAL A 81 -8.02 -7.20 -8.99
N ILE A 82 -7.21 -7.36 -10.02
CA ILE A 82 -7.01 -6.36 -11.06
C ILE A 82 -7.98 -6.67 -12.21
N GLY A 83 -9.01 -5.86 -12.34
CA GLY A 83 -10.09 -6.04 -13.29
C GLY A 83 -9.87 -5.36 -14.63
N GLU A 84 -10.94 -4.76 -15.14
CA GLU A 84 -10.97 -4.08 -16.44
C GLU A 84 -10.08 -2.84 -16.44
N GLU A 85 -9.67 -2.41 -17.63
CA GLU A 85 -8.97 -1.16 -17.84
C GLU A 85 -9.89 0.01 -17.51
N GLU A 86 -9.41 0.93 -16.71
CA GLU A 86 -10.12 2.10 -16.22
C GLU A 86 -9.18 3.30 -16.33
N GLY A 87 -9.64 4.37 -16.99
CA GLY A 87 -8.84 5.59 -17.08
C GLY A 87 -8.63 6.22 -15.70
N PHE A 88 -7.44 6.70 -15.44
CA PHE A 88 -7.11 7.42 -14.21
C PHE A 88 -7.10 8.93 -14.47
N PHE A 89 -7.99 9.68 -13.81
CA PHE A 89 -8.31 11.07 -14.19
C PHE A 89 -8.64 11.23 -15.68
N GLY A 90 -9.43 10.31 -16.21
CA GLY A 90 -9.94 10.36 -17.57
C GLY A 90 -8.96 9.95 -18.69
N LYS A 91 -7.74 9.48 -18.34
CA LYS A 91 -6.80 8.98 -19.34
C LYS A 91 -6.06 7.71 -18.89
N SER A 92 -5.59 6.91 -19.83
CA SER A 92 -4.64 5.83 -19.56
C SER A 92 -3.23 6.42 -19.47
N GLN A 93 -2.53 6.18 -18.37
CA GLN A 93 -1.18 6.69 -18.13
C GLN A 93 -0.15 5.75 -18.76
N SER A 94 0.92 6.28 -19.37
CA SER A 94 2.07 5.46 -19.76
C SER A 94 2.78 4.90 -18.51
N VAL A 95 3.73 3.97 -18.71
CA VAL A 95 4.52 3.43 -17.59
C VAL A 95 5.28 4.54 -16.88
N GLU A 96 5.88 5.45 -17.65
CA GLU A 96 6.69 6.58 -17.15
C GLU A 96 5.82 7.60 -16.42
N GLU A 97 4.65 7.93 -16.98
CA GLU A 97 3.70 8.85 -16.35
C GLU A 97 3.15 8.27 -15.03
N ALA A 98 2.79 6.99 -15.04
CA ALA A 98 2.30 6.29 -13.87
C ALA A 98 3.35 6.21 -12.76
N ASP A 99 4.60 5.89 -13.11
CA ASP A 99 5.72 5.85 -12.15
C ASP A 99 5.99 7.24 -11.57
N ALA A 100 6.00 8.28 -12.40
CA ALA A 100 6.18 9.66 -11.95
C ALA A 100 5.07 10.09 -10.97
N LEU A 101 3.80 9.75 -11.24
CA LEU A 101 2.68 10.04 -10.35
C LEU A 101 2.80 9.31 -9.02
N LEU A 102 3.15 8.03 -9.04
CA LEU A 102 3.35 7.24 -7.82
C LEU A 102 4.52 7.79 -6.98
N HIS A 103 5.62 8.14 -7.64
CA HIS A 103 6.77 8.73 -6.97
C HIS A 103 6.43 10.08 -6.33
N LEU A 104 5.74 10.95 -7.07
CA LEU A 104 5.23 12.22 -6.54
C LEU A 104 4.34 11.98 -5.31
N GLY A 105 3.38 11.07 -5.39
CA GLY A 105 2.47 10.77 -4.28
C GLY A 105 3.19 10.23 -3.05
N LYS A 106 4.15 9.33 -3.24
CA LYS A 106 5.00 8.82 -2.16
C LYS A 106 5.79 9.96 -1.50
N LEU A 107 6.47 10.79 -2.27
CA LEU A 107 7.24 11.91 -1.75
C LEU A 107 6.35 12.94 -1.05
N THR A 108 5.18 13.24 -1.60
CA THR A 108 4.21 14.15 -0.98
C THR A 108 3.72 13.60 0.35
N SER A 109 3.42 12.29 0.43
CA SER A 109 2.99 11.68 1.69
C SER A 109 4.04 11.81 2.80
N GLN A 110 5.31 11.76 2.44
CA GLN A 110 6.44 11.98 3.35
C GLN A 110 6.62 13.46 3.70
N ALA A 111 6.64 14.35 2.69
CA ALA A 111 6.84 15.78 2.88
C ALA A 111 5.72 16.44 3.70
N LYS A 112 4.47 16.02 3.50
CA LYS A 112 3.31 16.48 4.27
C LYS A 112 3.11 15.71 5.57
N ASN A 113 3.99 14.74 5.86
CA ASN A 113 4.04 13.98 7.12
C ASN A 113 2.73 13.25 7.46
N CYS A 114 2.09 12.63 6.46
CA CYS A 114 0.81 11.95 6.61
C CYS A 114 0.84 10.89 7.71
N MET A 115 1.98 10.23 7.93
CA MET A 115 2.15 9.19 8.95
C MET A 115 2.13 9.71 10.39
N ASN A 116 2.16 11.02 10.61
CA ASN A 116 1.94 11.57 11.96
C ASN A 116 0.49 11.43 12.45
N CYS A 117 -0.44 11.21 11.54
CA CYS A 117 -1.84 11.00 11.88
C CYS A 117 -2.37 9.65 11.40
N HIS A 118 -1.90 9.18 10.24
CA HIS A 118 -2.35 7.97 9.57
C HIS A 118 -1.32 6.84 9.68
N THR A 119 -1.77 5.62 9.38
CA THR A 119 -0.89 4.48 9.17
C THR A 119 -0.88 4.04 7.70
N PHE A 120 0.27 3.54 7.24
CA PHE A 120 0.43 2.75 6.03
C PHE A 120 0.97 1.38 6.43
N LEU A 121 0.30 0.32 6.02
CA LEU A 121 0.66 -1.06 6.40
C LEU A 121 0.81 -1.23 7.93
N GLY A 122 0.01 -0.51 8.70
CA GLY A 122 0.07 -0.51 10.16
C GLY A 122 1.20 0.34 10.77
N ASN A 123 2.05 0.96 9.96
CA ASN A 123 3.11 1.85 10.45
C ASN A 123 2.67 3.31 10.42
N GLY A 124 2.86 4.02 11.51
CA GLY A 124 2.47 5.42 11.70
C GLY A 124 1.65 5.64 12.96
N ALA A 125 0.98 6.79 13.06
CA ALA A 125 0.14 7.11 14.20
C ALA A 125 -1.32 6.66 13.98
N TYR A 126 -1.95 6.18 15.04
CA TYR A 126 -3.35 5.70 15.03
C TYR A 126 -4.37 6.82 15.38
N TYR A 127 -4.06 8.05 15.01
CA TYR A 127 -4.97 9.17 15.22
C TYR A 127 -6.09 9.22 14.17
N ALA A 128 -5.78 8.84 12.95
CA ALA A 128 -6.66 8.82 11.78
C ALA A 128 -6.67 7.41 11.14
N PRO A 129 -7.58 7.13 10.19
CA PRO A 129 -7.67 5.81 9.55
C PRO A 129 -6.38 5.36 8.86
N ASP A 130 -6.19 4.04 8.77
CA ASP A 130 -5.14 3.44 7.95
C ASP A 130 -5.41 3.71 6.46
N LEU A 131 -4.38 4.13 5.74
CA LEU A 131 -4.48 4.53 4.33
C LEU A 131 -4.16 3.41 3.33
N THR A 132 -3.76 2.23 3.80
CA THR A 132 -3.32 1.12 2.93
C THR A 132 -4.34 0.75 1.87
N LYS A 133 -5.62 0.72 2.25
CA LYS A 133 -6.74 0.37 1.36
C LYS A 133 -7.74 1.52 1.17
N SER A 134 -7.32 2.75 1.42
CA SER A 134 -8.20 3.92 1.41
C SER A 134 -8.89 4.15 0.05
N TRP A 135 -8.25 3.77 -1.06
CA TRP A 135 -8.89 3.81 -2.38
C TRP A 135 -10.17 2.97 -2.45
N LEU A 136 -10.25 1.88 -1.69
CA LEU A 136 -11.39 0.95 -1.70
C LEU A 136 -12.42 1.24 -0.60
N ASP A 137 -12.23 2.30 0.18
CA ASP A 137 -13.18 2.69 1.20
C ASP A 137 -14.55 2.99 0.55
N PRO A 138 -15.63 2.38 1.05
CA PRO A 138 -16.99 2.63 0.56
C PRO A 138 -17.42 4.10 0.59
N ALA A 139 -16.82 4.93 1.46
CA ALA A 139 -17.09 6.36 1.48
C ALA A 139 -16.79 7.06 0.13
N TRP A 140 -15.90 6.49 -0.69
CA TRP A 140 -15.55 6.95 -2.03
C TRP A 140 -16.28 6.23 -3.16
N SER A 141 -17.27 5.38 -2.84
CA SER A 141 -18.13 4.77 -3.87
C SER A 141 -19.13 5.80 -4.40
N ALA A 142 -19.80 5.47 -5.52
CA ALA A 142 -20.79 6.37 -6.15
C ALA A 142 -21.89 6.82 -5.15
N ASP A 143 -22.28 5.92 -4.24
CA ASP A 143 -23.28 6.19 -3.20
C ASP A 143 -22.62 6.59 -1.85
N GLY A 144 -21.31 6.81 -1.84
CA GLY A 144 -20.54 7.10 -0.64
C GLY A 144 -20.68 8.54 -0.17
N ALA A 145 -20.56 8.74 1.14
CA ALA A 145 -20.71 10.05 1.77
C ALA A 145 -19.70 11.08 1.21
N MET A 146 -18.46 10.67 0.95
CA MET A 146 -17.42 11.58 0.44
C MET A 146 -17.66 11.99 -1.00
N MET A 147 -18.18 11.08 -1.84
CA MET A 147 -18.63 11.42 -3.19
C MET A 147 -19.74 12.47 -3.15
N GLY A 148 -20.76 12.24 -2.32
CA GLY A 148 -21.86 13.18 -2.15
C GLY A 148 -21.42 14.56 -1.64
N MET A 149 -20.52 14.60 -0.65
CA MET A 149 -20.01 15.85 -0.09
C MET A 149 -19.14 16.66 -1.06
N THR A 150 -18.28 15.99 -1.82
CA THR A 150 -17.38 16.67 -2.76
C THR A 150 -18.09 17.07 -4.06
N GLY A 151 -19.21 16.44 -4.39
CA GLY A 151 -19.95 16.68 -5.63
C GLY A 151 -19.19 16.32 -6.90
N LYS A 152 -18.15 15.49 -6.79
CA LYS A 152 -17.36 15.04 -7.94
C LYS A 152 -17.97 13.78 -8.56
N SER A 153 -17.64 13.54 -9.82
CA SER A 153 -18.21 12.43 -10.60
C SER A 153 -17.37 11.15 -10.49
N THR A 154 -16.08 11.28 -10.20
CA THR A 154 -15.17 10.14 -10.09
C THR A 154 -14.51 10.09 -8.71
N ARG A 155 -14.11 8.87 -8.30
CA ARG A 155 -13.45 8.63 -7.01
C ARG A 155 -12.15 9.41 -6.89
N GLU A 156 -11.34 9.40 -7.95
CA GLU A 156 -10.06 10.10 -7.97
C GLU A 156 -10.24 11.61 -7.82
N GLU A 157 -11.22 12.20 -8.47
CA GLU A 157 -11.51 13.63 -8.34
C GLU A 157 -12.02 13.97 -6.95
N ALA A 158 -12.88 13.14 -6.37
CA ALA A 158 -13.39 13.32 -5.02
C ALA A 158 -12.28 13.24 -3.97
N MET A 159 -11.40 12.24 -4.08
CA MET A 159 -10.25 12.11 -3.19
C MET A 159 -9.28 13.29 -3.35
N ALA A 160 -8.99 13.70 -4.58
CA ALA A 160 -8.11 14.83 -4.85
C ALA A 160 -8.69 16.16 -4.32
N GLU A 161 -9.97 16.38 -4.46
CA GLU A 161 -10.68 17.55 -3.91
C GLU A 161 -10.60 17.58 -2.38
N PHE A 162 -10.89 16.43 -1.74
CA PHE A 162 -10.78 16.32 -0.28
C PHE A 162 -9.36 16.60 0.22
N LEU A 163 -8.34 16.07 -0.45
CA LEU A 163 -6.93 16.27 -0.06
C LEU A 163 -6.50 17.73 -0.15
N GLN A 164 -7.03 18.47 -1.11
CA GLN A 164 -6.74 19.91 -1.28
C GLN A 164 -7.51 20.78 -0.27
N HIS A 165 -8.73 20.41 0.08
CA HIS A 165 -9.65 21.23 0.87
C HIS A 165 -10.28 20.45 2.04
N PRO A 166 -9.49 19.74 2.88
CA PRO A 166 -10.04 18.82 3.88
C PRO A 166 -10.93 19.51 4.93
N SER A 167 -10.67 20.77 5.24
CA SER A 167 -11.49 21.53 6.19
C SER A 167 -12.89 21.85 5.70
N THR A 168 -13.13 21.79 4.39
CA THR A 168 -14.46 21.99 3.78
C THR A 168 -15.34 20.76 3.94
N TYR A 169 -14.75 19.59 4.14
CA TYR A 169 -15.44 18.29 4.18
C TYR A 169 -15.23 17.58 5.53
N PRO A 170 -15.92 18.01 6.60
CA PRO A 170 -15.74 17.39 7.90
C PRO A 170 -16.27 15.95 7.88
N THR A 171 -15.40 14.99 8.20
CA THR A 171 -15.74 13.57 8.15
C THR A 171 -16.22 12.99 9.48
N HIS A 172 -15.74 13.54 10.60
CA HIS A 172 -16.09 13.14 11.98
C HIS A 172 -15.64 14.22 12.97
N ALA A 173 -15.64 13.90 14.26
CA ALA A 173 -15.12 14.77 15.32
C ALA A 173 -13.64 15.18 15.16
N ARG A 174 -12.92 14.48 14.29
CA ARG A 174 -11.52 14.78 13.96
C ARG A 174 -11.44 15.19 12.49
N MET A 175 -11.00 16.42 12.26
CA MET A 175 -10.79 16.93 10.90
C MET A 175 -9.34 16.76 10.49
N MET A 176 -9.13 16.41 9.24
CA MET A 176 -7.81 16.47 8.62
C MET A 176 -7.42 17.95 8.48
N PRO A 177 -6.23 18.35 8.95
CA PRO A 177 -5.76 19.72 8.78
C PRO A 177 -5.48 20.04 7.31
N ASN A 178 -5.61 21.31 6.94
CA ASN A 178 -5.18 21.75 5.61
C ASN A 178 -3.67 21.77 5.54
N LEU A 179 -3.10 20.88 4.75
CA LEU A 179 -1.64 20.72 4.59
C LEU A 179 -1.08 21.48 3.39
N GLY A 180 -1.90 22.30 2.71
CA GLY A 180 -1.50 23.03 1.52
C GLY A 180 -1.08 22.10 0.37
N ILE A 181 -1.86 21.03 0.15
CA ILE A 181 -1.63 20.08 -0.94
C ILE A 181 -2.07 20.71 -2.25
N THR A 182 -1.19 20.77 -3.23
CA THR A 182 -1.50 21.29 -4.57
C THR A 182 -2.29 20.26 -5.39
N ALA A 183 -2.89 20.71 -6.50
CA ALA A 183 -3.65 19.81 -7.38
C ALA A 183 -2.80 18.67 -7.96
N GLU A 184 -1.52 18.95 -8.27
CA GLU A 184 -0.60 17.93 -8.77
C GLU A 184 -0.20 16.93 -7.66
N GLU A 185 0.14 17.44 -6.48
CA GLU A 185 0.42 16.61 -5.31
C GLU A 185 -0.78 15.73 -4.96
N ALA A 186 -2.00 16.25 -5.03
CA ALA A 186 -3.23 15.49 -4.79
C ALA A 186 -3.40 14.35 -5.79
N LYS A 187 -3.18 14.59 -7.09
CA LYS A 187 -3.20 13.53 -8.11
C LYS A 187 -2.18 12.43 -7.82
N GLY A 188 -0.94 12.83 -7.48
CA GLY A 188 0.09 11.89 -7.09
C GLY A 188 -0.29 11.07 -5.86
N LEU A 189 -0.82 11.71 -4.82
CA LEU A 189 -1.29 11.01 -3.62
C LEU A 189 -2.40 10.01 -3.93
N VAL A 190 -3.39 10.38 -4.74
CA VAL A 190 -4.48 9.47 -5.13
C VAL A 190 -3.94 8.28 -5.93
N ALA A 191 -2.97 8.51 -6.84
CA ALA A 191 -2.29 7.43 -7.56
C ALA A 191 -1.56 6.48 -6.60
N PHE A 192 -0.84 7.03 -5.64
CA PHE A 192 -0.13 6.26 -4.62
C PHE A 192 -1.10 5.44 -3.75
N LEU A 193 -2.21 6.01 -3.31
CA LEU A 193 -3.23 5.31 -2.53
C LEU A 193 -3.93 4.20 -3.34
N LYS A 194 -4.21 4.44 -4.63
CA LYS A 194 -4.75 3.43 -5.54
C LYS A 194 -3.76 2.26 -5.69
N HIS A 195 -2.48 2.58 -5.94
CA HIS A 195 -1.43 1.58 -6.02
C HIS A 195 -1.26 0.79 -4.71
N MET A 196 -1.21 1.46 -3.55
CA MET A 196 -1.14 0.79 -2.25
C MET A 196 -2.29 -0.20 -2.05
N SER A 197 -3.49 0.15 -2.50
CA SER A 197 -4.67 -0.71 -2.42
C SER A 197 -4.60 -1.94 -3.34
N SER A 198 -3.71 -1.98 -4.31
CA SER A 198 -3.48 -3.15 -5.17
C SER A 198 -2.53 -4.20 -4.58
N ILE A 199 -1.87 -3.88 -3.47
CA ILE A 199 -0.90 -4.78 -2.84
C ILE A 199 -1.63 -5.79 -1.97
N ASP A 200 -1.32 -7.07 -2.13
CA ASP A 200 -1.79 -8.11 -1.22
C ASP A 200 -1.08 -7.95 0.13
N THR A 201 -1.82 -7.52 1.11
CA THR A 201 -1.34 -7.25 2.46
C THR A 201 -1.66 -8.38 3.44
N ASN A 202 -1.91 -9.57 2.92
CA ASN A 202 -2.23 -10.76 3.71
C ASN A 202 -3.43 -10.54 4.66
N GLY A 203 -4.46 -9.85 4.14
CA GLY A 203 -5.69 -9.56 4.88
C GLY A 203 -5.63 -8.35 5.84
N PHE A 204 -4.56 -7.57 5.80
CA PHE A 204 -4.45 -6.32 6.57
C PHE A 204 -4.91 -5.11 5.72
N PRO A 205 -5.58 -4.12 6.31
CA PRO A 205 -6.31 -4.14 7.57
C PRO A 205 -7.61 -4.98 7.44
N ARG A 206 -7.92 -5.77 8.46
CA ARG A 206 -9.08 -6.71 8.43
C ARG A 206 -10.44 -6.04 8.27
N ASN A 207 -10.54 -4.75 8.57
CA ASN A 207 -11.84 -4.08 8.71
C ASN A 207 -12.44 -3.58 7.40
N PHE A 208 -11.68 -3.52 6.29
CA PHE A 208 -12.19 -2.95 5.04
C PHE A 208 -13.23 -3.83 4.32
N GLY A 209 -13.14 -5.14 4.42
CA GLY A 209 -14.11 -6.06 3.80
C GLY A 209 -15.40 -6.27 4.58
N ARG A 210 -15.36 -6.09 5.91
CA ARG A 210 -16.49 -6.41 6.78
C ARG A 210 -17.61 -5.36 6.80
N MET A 211 -17.39 -4.14 6.34
CA MET A 211 -18.46 -3.15 6.26
C MET A 211 -19.57 -3.53 5.29
N LYS A 212 -19.31 -4.37 4.29
CA LYS A 212 -20.36 -4.94 3.42
C LYS A 212 -21.29 -5.91 4.15
N GLY A 213 -20.82 -6.59 5.19
CA GLY A 213 -21.60 -7.57 5.96
C GLY A 213 -22.34 -6.98 7.17
N ALA A 214 -21.91 -5.85 7.69
CA ALA A 214 -22.52 -5.22 8.86
C ALA A 214 -23.83 -4.51 8.55
N ILE A 215 -24.12 -4.22 7.27
CA ILE A 215 -25.38 -3.56 6.86
C ILE A 215 -26.53 -4.57 6.68
N HIS A 216 -26.22 -5.87 6.66
CA HIS A 216 -27.22 -6.94 6.59
C HIS A 216 -27.27 -7.83 7.83
N GLY A 217 -26.83 -7.28 8.97
CA GLY A 217 -27.01 -7.93 10.25
C GLY A 217 -28.46 -7.85 10.71
N LYS A 218 -29.10 -9.01 10.72
CA LYS A 218 -30.18 -9.25 11.69
C LYS A 218 -29.58 -9.25 13.08
#